data_2c5f0971ffc9b944dec7f63eec6d62e1
#
_entry.id   2c5f0971ffc9b944dec7f63eec6d62e1
#
_cell.length_a   1.000
_cell.length_b   1.000
_cell.length_c   1.000
_cell.angle_alpha   90.00
_cell.angle_beta   90.00
_cell.angle_gamma   90.00
#
_symmetry.space_group_name_H-M   'P 1'
#
loop_
_entity.id
_entity.type
_entity.pdbx_description
1 polymer ?
#
loop_
_entity_poly.entity_id
_entity_poly.type
_entity_poly.pdbx_seq_one_letter_code
_entity_poly.pdbx_strand_id
1 'polypeptide(L)'
;ADVLIRIGQLEQLDEIMGLMARCIQVMRDSGSDQWDETYPNREVIPEDLRRGTLFAAESGGVVVGIVVLDERQDEEYESIVWRQPEGPNLIMHRLAVDPAAQGRGIARTLIAYAERFAQQNGYRSIRLDTYAKNASALKLYRGLGYDQRGEVNFPRRVAVFPVFEKVFSDPDQEQG
;
A
#
# COMPACT_ATOMS: atom_id res chain seq x y z
N ALA A 1 15.63 12.02 -11.53
CA ALA A 1 15.72 10.77 -12.30
C ALA A 1 14.36 10.11 -12.40
N ASP A 2 14.10 9.45 -13.52
CA ASP A 2 12.84 8.75 -13.74
C ASP A 2 12.69 7.59 -12.76
N VAL A 3 11.45 7.35 -12.36
CA VAL A 3 11.10 6.23 -11.49
C VAL A 3 10.52 5.10 -12.33
N LEU A 4 11.13 3.92 -12.22
CA LEU A 4 10.67 2.71 -12.88
C LEU A 4 10.11 1.76 -11.83
N ILE A 5 8.88 1.27 -12.05
CA ILE A 5 8.25 0.32 -11.13
C ILE A 5 8.19 -1.04 -11.81
N ARG A 6 8.66 -2.06 -11.11
CA ARG A 6 8.62 -3.44 -11.58
C ARG A 6 8.56 -4.41 -10.40
N ILE A 7 8.26 -5.67 -10.71
CA ILE A 7 8.19 -6.71 -9.70
C ILE A 7 9.52 -6.81 -8.94
N GLY A 8 9.45 -6.91 -7.62
CA GLY A 8 10.64 -7.03 -6.78
C GLY A 8 11.31 -8.38 -6.93
N GLN A 9 12.63 -8.38 -6.79
CA GLN A 9 13.47 -9.58 -6.88
C GLN A 9 14.03 -9.95 -5.51
N LEU A 10 14.23 -11.24 -5.26
CA LEU A 10 14.81 -11.70 -3.99
C LEU A 10 16.19 -11.08 -3.72
N GLU A 11 16.93 -10.79 -4.76
CA GLU A 11 18.24 -10.14 -4.66
C GLU A 11 18.15 -8.73 -4.08
N GLN A 12 16.96 -8.12 -4.11
CA GLN A 12 16.71 -6.79 -3.55
C GLN A 12 16.28 -6.81 -2.08
N LEU A 13 16.22 -7.99 -1.47
CA LEU A 13 15.70 -8.14 -0.11
C LEU A 13 16.43 -7.25 0.90
N ASP A 14 17.75 -7.27 0.92
CA ASP A 14 18.53 -6.49 1.90
C ASP A 14 18.31 -4.98 1.71
N GLU A 15 18.26 -4.54 0.45
CA GLU A 15 17.99 -3.14 0.12
C GLU A 15 16.60 -2.71 0.57
N ILE A 16 15.60 -3.56 0.32
CA ILE A 16 14.21 -3.28 0.74
C ILE A 16 14.10 -3.28 2.26
N MET A 17 14.74 -4.23 2.94
CA MET A 17 14.73 -4.27 4.41
C MET A 17 15.38 -3.04 5.01
N GLY A 18 16.45 -2.52 4.39
CA GLY A 18 17.07 -1.27 4.78
C GLY A 18 16.11 -0.07 4.63
N LEU A 19 15.38 -0.02 3.53
CA LEU A 19 14.36 1.01 3.31
C LEU A 19 13.27 0.93 4.39
N MET A 20 12.79 -0.27 4.69
CA MET A 20 11.77 -0.48 5.73
C MET A 20 12.27 -0.03 7.10
N ALA A 21 13.52 -0.32 7.43
CA ALA A 21 14.11 0.11 8.70
C ALA A 21 14.15 1.64 8.81
N ARG A 22 14.47 2.33 7.74
CA ARG A 22 14.48 3.80 7.71
C ARG A 22 13.06 4.37 7.87
N CYS A 23 12.06 3.74 7.24
CA CYS A 23 10.66 4.13 7.41
C CYS A 23 10.20 3.96 8.85
N ILE A 24 10.53 2.84 9.47
CA ILE A 24 10.18 2.54 10.87
C ILE A 24 10.79 3.59 11.80
N GLN A 25 12.06 3.96 11.56
CA GLN A 25 12.73 4.97 12.38
C GLN A 25 12.05 6.32 12.29
N VAL A 26 11.64 6.75 11.09
CA VAL A 26 10.91 8.01 10.90
C VAL A 26 9.56 7.96 11.60
N MET A 27 8.83 6.85 11.49
CA MET A 27 7.56 6.66 12.20
C MET A 27 7.76 6.78 13.71
N ARG A 28 8.79 6.11 14.25
CA ARG A 28 9.11 6.14 15.67
C ARG A 28 9.44 7.56 16.13
N ASP A 29 10.26 8.28 15.37
CA ASP A 29 10.64 9.66 15.68
C ASP A 29 9.44 10.62 15.65
N SER A 30 8.42 10.34 14.83
CA SER A 30 7.19 11.13 14.76
C SER A 30 6.13 10.69 15.78
N GLY A 31 6.41 9.67 16.59
CA GLY A 31 5.49 9.15 17.60
C GLY A 31 4.46 8.16 17.05
N SER A 32 4.60 7.70 15.82
CA SER A 32 3.72 6.68 15.25
C SER A 32 4.23 5.29 15.56
N ASP A 33 3.32 4.40 15.93
CA ASP A 33 3.59 2.99 16.19
C ASP A 33 3.02 2.07 15.10
N GLN A 34 2.73 2.62 13.89
CA GLN A 34 2.14 1.84 12.80
C GLN A 34 3.00 0.64 12.43
N TRP A 35 4.30 0.86 12.26
CA TRP A 35 5.28 -0.19 11.99
C TRP A 35 6.39 -0.16 13.04
N ASP A 36 6.91 -1.33 13.39
CA ASP A 36 8.03 -1.50 14.31
C ASP A 36 8.80 -2.78 13.97
N GLU A 37 9.67 -3.25 14.87
CA GLU A 37 10.45 -4.47 14.63
C GLU A 37 9.60 -5.74 14.57
N THR A 38 8.35 -5.68 15.04
CA THR A 38 7.44 -6.82 15.02
C THR A 38 6.56 -6.86 13.77
N TYR A 39 6.37 -5.73 13.08
CA TYR A 39 5.59 -5.70 11.84
C TYR A 39 5.94 -4.46 11.00
N PRO A 40 6.23 -4.61 9.71
CA PRO A 40 6.39 -5.89 9.03
C PRO A 40 7.67 -6.60 9.49
N ASN A 41 7.53 -7.88 9.83
CA ASN A 41 8.64 -8.65 10.36
C ASN A 41 9.55 -9.16 9.22
N ARG A 42 10.64 -9.86 9.59
CA ARG A 42 11.62 -10.37 8.64
C ARG A 42 11.05 -11.38 7.64
N GLU A 43 9.89 -11.97 7.93
CA GLU A 43 9.30 -13.01 7.07
C GLU A 43 8.31 -12.44 6.07
N VAL A 44 7.68 -11.29 6.38
CA VAL A 44 6.64 -10.69 5.54
C VAL A 44 7.20 -10.26 4.18
N ILE A 45 8.29 -9.51 4.16
CA ILE A 45 8.87 -9.01 2.92
C ILE A 45 9.44 -10.14 2.04
N PRO A 46 10.21 -11.12 2.58
CA PRO A 46 10.64 -12.25 1.76
C PRO A 46 9.47 -13.03 1.15
N GLU A 47 8.39 -13.20 1.90
CA GLU A 47 7.22 -13.90 1.42
C GLU A 47 6.53 -13.13 0.30
N ASP A 48 6.40 -11.82 0.43
CA ASP A 48 5.86 -10.96 -0.64
C ASP A 48 6.70 -11.08 -1.92
N LEU A 49 8.01 -11.13 -1.78
CA LEU A 49 8.91 -11.30 -2.92
C LEU A 49 8.75 -12.68 -3.57
N ARG A 50 8.67 -13.74 -2.76
CA ARG A 50 8.49 -15.11 -3.29
C ARG A 50 7.16 -15.26 -4.02
N ARG A 51 6.11 -14.59 -3.55
CA ARG A 51 4.77 -14.66 -4.15
C ARG A 51 4.65 -13.77 -5.39
N GLY A 52 5.63 -12.92 -5.66
CA GLY A 52 5.57 -11.99 -6.77
C GLY A 52 4.53 -10.89 -6.59
N THR A 53 4.22 -10.51 -5.35
CA THR A 53 3.21 -9.49 -5.04
C THR A 53 3.82 -8.14 -4.64
N LEU A 54 5.13 -8.09 -4.43
CA LEU A 54 5.82 -6.84 -4.11
C LEU A 54 6.36 -6.20 -5.38
N PHE A 55 6.05 -4.91 -5.56
CA PHE A 55 6.54 -4.08 -6.66
C PHE A 55 7.46 -3.00 -6.09
N ALA A 56 8.60 -2.82 -6.73
CA ALA A 56 9.60 -1.86 -6.28
C ALA A 56 9.71 -0.70 -7.25
N ALA A 57 9.76 0.51 -6.70
CA ALA A 57 10.06 1.72 -7.47
C ALA A 57 11.55 1.97 -7.39
N GLU A 58 12.20 2.08 -8.54
CA GLU A 58 13.62 2.30 -8.65
C GLU A 58 13.91 3.63 -9.32
N SER A 59 14.91 4.33 -8.82
CA SER A 59 15.41 5.58 -9.40
C SER A 59 16.92 5.50 -9.46
N GLY A 60 17.48 5.54 -10.66
CA GLY A 60 18.92 5.40 -10.85
C GLY A 60 19.46 4.06 -10.34
N GLY A 61 18.68 2.98 -10.45
CA GLY A 61 19.07 1.65 -9.98
C GLY A 61 18.94 1.42 -8.48
N VAL A 62 18.37 2.39 -7.74
CA VAL A 62 18.17 2.31 -6.28
C VAL A 62 16.68 2.18 -5.98
N VAL A 63 16.31 1.26 -5.10
CA VAL A 63 14.92 1.13 -4.65
C VAL A 63 14.57 2.32 -3.76
N VAL A 64 13.56 3.08 -4.15
CA VAL A 64 13.10 4.28 -3.43
C VAL A 64 11.72 4.12 -2.83
N GLY A 65 11.00 3.05 -3.17
CA GLY A 65 9.70 2.75 -2.60
C GLY A 65 9.22 1.36 -2.97
N ILE A 66 8.22 0.89 -2.25
CA ILE A 66 7.59 -0.41 -2.52
C ILE A 66 6.09 -0.31 -2.32
N VAL A 67 5.36 -1.26 -2.93
CA VAL A 67 3.95 -1.52 -2.66
C VAL A 67 3.70 -3.00 -2.86
N VAL A 68 2.81 -3.57 -2.05
CA VAL A 68 2.39 -4.97 -2.20
C VAL A 68 0.94 -4.99 -2.68
N LEU A 69 0.70 -5.75 -3.74
CA LEU A 69 -0.61 -5.85 -4.39
C LEU A 69 -1.00 -7.33 -4.48
N ASP A 70 -2.10 -7.69 -3.84
CA ASP A 70 -2.62 -9.06 -3.86
C ASP A 70 -4.13 -9.07 -3.62
N GLU A 71 -4.69 -10.25 -3.38
CA GLU A 71 -6.11 -10.40 -3.05
C GLU A 71 -6.33 -10.82 -1.60
N ARG A 72 -5.29 -10.79 -0.78
CA ARG A 72 -5.34 -11.20 0.62
C ARG A 72 -5.87 -10.07 1.48
N GLN A 73 -7.04 -10.29 2.03
CA GLN A 73 -7.74 -9.33 2.85
C GLN A 73 -7.68 -9.76 4.31
N ASP A 74 -7.33 -8.83 5.19
CA ASP A 74 -7.32 -9.09 6.62
C ASP A 74 -8.74 -9.42 7.11
N GLU A 75 -8.82 -10.30 8.11
CA GLU A 75 -10.07 -10.75 8.71
C GLU A 75 -10.93 -9.57 9.20
N GLU A 76 -10.29 -8.52 9.71
CA GLU A 76 -10.95 -7.31 10.19
C GLU A 76 -11.77 -6.60 9.11
N TYR A 77 -11.44 -6.81 7.84
CA TYR A 77 -12.19 -6.22 6.73
C TYR A 77 -13.58 -6.82 6.56
N GLU A 78 -13.87 -7.98 7.16
CA GLU A 78 -15.18 -8.63 7.05
C GLU A 78 -16.30 -7.78 7.64
N SER A 79 -16.00 -6.89 8.59
CA SER A 79 -16.99 -5.99 9.20
C SER A 79 -17.29 -4.75 8.37
N ILE A 80 -16.54 -4.52 7.30
CA ILE A 80 -16.67 -3.30 6.49
C ILE A 80 -17.76 -3.48 5.44
N VAL A 81 -18.62 -2.46 5.29
CA VAL A 81 -19.64 -2.42 4.23
C VAL A 81 -19.01 -1.74 3.01
N TRP A 82 -18.65 -2.54 2.01
CA TRP A 82 -18.02 -2.04 0.80
C TRP A 82 -19.06 -1.55 -0.21
N ARG A 83 -18.68 -0.51 -0.98
CA ARG A 83 -19.50 -0.07 -2.13
C ARG A 83 -19.46 -1.10 -3.24
N GLN A 84 -18.33 -1.76 -3.40
CA GLN A 84 -18.13 -2.84 -4.36
C GLN A 84 -17.81 -4.13 -3.60
N PRO A 85 -18.85 -4.84 -3.07
CA PRO A 85 -18.62 -6.04 -2.28
C PRO A 85 -18.12 -7.21 -3.12
N GLU A 86 -18.52 -7.28 -4.38
CA GLU A 86 -18.12 -8.37 -5.26
C GLU A 86 -16.78 -8.08 -5.94
N GLY A 87 -15.93 -9.10 -5.95
CA GLY A 87 -14.62 -9.00 -6.53
C GLY A 87 -14.55 -9.37 -8.00
N PRO A 88 -13.33 -9.48 -8.50
CA PRO A 88 -12.10 -9.42 -7.71
C PRO A 88 -11.78 -8.00 -7.25
N ASN A 89 -11.24 -7.91 -6.03
CA ASN A 89 -10.81 -6.65 -5.42
C ASN A 89 -9.31 -6.74 -5.12
N LEU A 90 -8.57 -5.71 -5.48
CA LEU A 90 -7.13 -5.65 -5.21
C LEU A 90 -6.90 -5.03 -3.83
N ILE A 91 -6.06 -5.66 -3.04
CA ILE A 91 -5.70 -5.15 -1.73
C ILE A 91 -4.30 -4.57 -1.80
N MET A 92 -4.16 -3.30 -1.41
CA MET A 92 -2.86 -2.63 -1.37
C MET A 92 -2.31 -2.68 0.05
N HIS A 93 -1.09 -3.21 0.18
CA HIS A 93 -0.42 -3.35 1.46
C HIS A 93 0.94 -2.68 1.42
N ARG A 94 1.43 -2.31 2.60
CA ARG A 94 2.84 -1.95 2.82
C ARG A 94 3.41 -0.97 1.80
N LEU A 95 2.64 0.08 1.49
CA LEU A 95 3.15 1.20 0.69
C LEU A 95 4.20 1.94 1.53
N ALA A 96 5.41 2.01 1.03
CA ALA A 96 6.50 2.66 1.74
C ALA A 96 7.40 3.41 0.74
N VAL A 97 7.83 4.60 1.13
CA VAL A 97 8.75 5.42 0.35
C VAL A 97 9.95 5.74 1.24
N ASP A 98 11.16 5.58 0.69
CA ASP A 98 12.37 5.90 1.42
C ASP A 98 12.32 7.35 1.89
N PRO A 99 12.54 7.62 3.19
CA PRO A 99 12.56 8.99 3.70
C PRO A 99 13.52 9.91 2.94
N ALA A 100 14.63 9.38 2.43
CA ALA A 100 15.59 10.13 1.64
C ALA A 100 15.04 10.56 0.27
N ALA A 101 13.94 9.94 -0.18
CA ALA A 101 13.32 10.22 -1.48
C ALA A 101 11.97 10.93 -1.34
N GLN A 102 11.64 11.43 -0.17
CA GLN A 102 10.40 12.18 0.08
C GLN A 102 10.33 13.46 -0.75
N GLY A 103 9.10 13.87 -1.08
CA GLY A 103 8.88 15.10 -1.84
C GLY A 103 9.05 14.96 -3.35
N ARG A 104 9.25 13.73 -3.84
CA ARG A 104 9.43 13.44 -5.28
C ARG A 104 8.20 12.80 -5.93
N GLY A 105 7.09 12.71 -5.19
CA GLY A 105 5.84 12.13 -5.70
C GLY A 105 5.87 10.62 -5.89
N ILE A 106 6.77 9.90 -5.23
CA ILE A 106 6.94 8.45 -5.40
C ILE A 106 5.71 7.68 -4.91
N ALA A 107 5.10 8.09 -3.78
CA ALA A 107 3.88 7.44 -3.29
C ALA A 107 2.75 7.55 -4.33
N ARG A 108 2.56 8.74 -4.93
CA ARG A 108 1.56 8.93 -5.98
C ARG A 108 1.84 8.07 -7.21
N THR A 109 3.12 7.93 -7.57
CA THR A 109 3.55 7.11 -8.70
C THR A 109 3.24 5.63 -8.44
N LEU A 110 3.51 5.16 -7.22
CA LEU A 110 3.20 3.77 -6.83
C LEU A 110 1.69 3.52 -6.80
N ILE A 111 0.90 4.46 -6.30
CA ILE A 111 -0.56 4.32 -6.27
C ILE A 111 -1.12 4.34 -7.69
N ALA A 112 -0.62 5.21 -8.55
CA ALA A 112 -1.03 5.24 -9.97
C ALA A 112 -0.70 3.92 -10.66
N TYR A 113 0.45 3.32 -10.36
CA TYR A 113 0.80 2.00 -10.86
C TYR A 113 -0.20 0.94 -10.39
N ALA A 114 -0.56 0.96 -9.09
CA ALA A 114 -1.52 0.02 -8.53
C ALA A 114 -2.89 0.15 -9.20
N GLU A 115 -3.34 1.37 -9.50
CA GLU A 115 -4.61 1.60 -10.16
C GLU A 115 -4.61 1.09 -11.60
N ARG A 116 -3.53 1.31 -12.35
CA ARG A 116 -3.38 0.74 -13.70
C ARG A 116 -3.33 -0.78 -13.66
N PHE A 117 -2.58 -1.33 -12.70
CA PHE A 117 -2.51 -2.78 -12.49
C PHE A 117 -3.90 -3.36 -12.23
N ALA A 118 -4.68 -2.72 -11.36
CA ALA A 118 -6.03 -3.16 -11.06
C ALA A 118 -6.92 -3.16 -12.30
N GLN A 119 -6.92 -2.06 -13.04
CA GLN A 119 -7.76 -1.92 -14.23
C GLN A 119 -7.35 -2.88 -15.34
N GLN A 120 -6.05 -3.08 -15.55
CA GLN A 120 -5.54 -3.99 -16.57
C GLN A 120 -5.80 -5.47 -16.26
N ASN A 121 -5.97 -5.80 -14.98
CA ASN A 121 -6.16 -7.18 -14.54
C ASN A 121 -7.61 -7.47 -14.11
N GLY A 122 -8.54 -6.59 -14.42
CA GLY A 122 -9.96 -6.84 -14.21
C GLY A 122 -10.45 -6.68 -12.79
N TYR A 123 -9.68 -6.04 -11.93
CA TYR A 123 -10.11 -5.75 -10.56
C TYR A 123 -11.17 -4.65 -10.55
N ARG A 124 -12.19 -4.81 -9.72
CA ARG A 124 -13.30 -3.88 -9.63
C ARG A 124 -13.03 -2.73 -8.66
N SER A 125 -12.13 -2.93 -7.72
CA SER A 125 -11.78 -1.92 -6.73
C SER A 125 -10.39 -2.14 -6.19
N ILE A 126 -9.87 -1.12 -5.50
CA ILE A 126 -8.72 -1.24 -4.61
C ILE A 126 -9.21 -0.96 -3.19
N ARG A 127 -8.77 -1.79 -2.26
CA ARG A 127 -9.02 -1.65 -0.83
C ARG A 127 -7.70 -1.49 -0.09
N LEU A 128 -7.69 -0.62 0.91
CA LEU A 128 -6.49 -0.41 1.72
C LEU A 128 -6.89 0.12 3.10
N ASP A 129 -5.96 0.07 4.02
CA ASP A 129 -6.08 0.77 5.29
C ASP A 129 -4.82 1.58 5.56
N THR A 130 -4.95 2.57 6.42
CA THR A 130 -3.81 3.36 6.89
C THR A 130 -4.06 3.76 8.34
N TYR A 131 -2.98 4.03 9.07
CA TYR A 131 -3.09 4.34 10.48
C TYR A 131 -3.69 5.74 10.69
N ALA A 132 -4.60 5.86 11.66
CA ALA A 132 -5.27 7.14 11.94
C ALA A 132 -4.29 8.26 12.28
N LYS A 133 -3.12 7.92 12.82
CA LYS A 133 -2.08 8.89 13.16
C LYS A 133 -1.25 9.36 11.96
N ASN A 134 -1.44 8.74 10.79
CA ASN A 134 -0.70 9.11 9.58
C ASN A 134 -1.51 10.13 8.75
N ALA A 135 -1.43 11.39 9.17
CA ALA A 135 -2.19 12.48 8.54
C ALA A 135 -1.84 12.65 7.06
N SER A 136 -0.58 12.47 6.69
CA SER A 136 -0.13 12.60 5.29
C SER A 136 -0.77 11.54 4.40
N ALA A 137 -0.82 10.30 4.85
CA ALA A 137 -1.43 9.22 4.09
C ALA A 137 -2.94 9.43 3.94
N LEU A 138 -3.62 9.82 5.02
CA LEU A 138 -5.05 10.12 4.98
C LEU A 138 -5.38 11.20 3.95
N LYS A 139 -4.62 12.27 3.95
CA LYS A 139 -4.79 13.37 2.99
C LYS A 139 -4.53 12.90 1.57
N LEU A 140 -3.49 12.08 1.37
CA LEU A 140 -3.12 11.55 0.06
C LEU A 140 -4.24 10.68 -0.51
N TYR A 141 -4.73 9.70 0.24
CA TYR A 141 -5.77 8.80 -0.25
C TYR A 141 -7.08 9.54 -0.53
N ARG A 142 -7.49 10.45 0.36
CA ARG A 142 -8.69 11.27 0.13
C ARG A 142 -8.55 12.12 -1.12
N GLY A 143 -7.37 12.72 -1.31
CA GLY A 143 -7.08 13.56 -2.48
C GLY A 143 -7.07 12.77 -3.79
N LEU A 144 -6.80 11.48 -3.74
CA LEU A 144 -6.78 10.60 -4.92
C LEU A 144 -8.13 9.94 -5.19
N GLY A 145 -9.17 10.29 -4.42
CA GLY A 145 -10.53 9.82 -4.67
C GLY A 145 -10.88 8.52 -3.96
N TYR A 146 -10.13 8.14 -2.93
CA TYR A 146 -10.47 6.98 -2.11
C TYR A 146 -11.52 7.37 -1.08
N ASP A 147 -12.57 6.54 -0.97
CA ASP A 147 -13.65 6.75 -0.01
C ASP A 147 -13.38 5.98 1.27
N GLN A 148 -13.51 6.64 2.41
CA GLN A 148 -13.41 5.96 3.69
C GLN A 148 -14.68 5.14 3.93
N ARG A 149 -14.53 3.83 4.13
CA ARG A 149 -15.65 2.90 4.31
C ARG A 149 -15.88 2.51 5.76
N GLY A 150 -14.96 2.83 6.63
CA GLY A 150 -15.03 2.49 8.04
C GLY A 150 -13.65 2.52 8.67
N GLU A 151 -13.51 1.82 9.78
CA GLU A 151 -12.24 1.71 10.47
C GLU A 151 -12.14 0.35 11.16
N VAL A 152 -10.92 -0.14 11.30
CA VAL A 152 -10.65 -1.42 11.97
C VAL A 152 -9.57 -1.23 13.03
N ASN A 153 -9.50 -2.19 13.94
CA ASN A 153 -8.47 -2.25 14.98
C ASN A 153 -7.58 -3.45 14.73
N PHE A 154 -6.27 -3.24 14.76
CA PHE A 154 -5.31 -4.34 14.70
C PHE A 154 -4.67 -4.52 16.08
N PRO A 155 -4.32 -5.77 16.46
CA PRO A 155 -3.66 -6.04 17.74
C PRO A 155 -2.38 -5.23 17.91
N ARG A 156 -2.11 -4.78 19.13
CA ARG A 156 -0.91 -4.06 19.53
C ARG A 156 -0.77 -2.64 18.94
N ARG A 157 -1.82 -2.11 18.32
CA ARG A 157 -1.81 -0.72 17.84
C ARG A 157 -2.81 0.09 18.65
N VAL A 158 -2.40 1.31 19.01
CA VAL A 158 -3.17 2.18 19.91
C VAL A 158 -4.36 2.81 19.19
N ALA A 159 -4.14 3.28 17.96
CA ALA A 159 -5.18 3.96 17.20
C ALA A 159 -5.85 3.02 16.21
N VAL A 160 -6.98 3.45 15.68
CA VAL A 160 -7.72 2.72 14.64
C VAL A 160 -7.05 2.89 13.27
N PHE A 161 -7.45 2.02 12.34
CA PHE A 161 -7.02 2.10 10.94
C PHE A 161 -8.23 2.41 10.07
N PRO A 162 -8.37 3.66 9.58
CA PRO A 162 -9.35 3.96 8.55
C PRO A 162 -9.15 3.07 7.33
N VAL A 163 -10.25 2.56 6.80
CA VAL A 163 -10.26 1.67 5.64
C VAL A 163 -10.85 2.41 4.46
N PHE A 164 -10.19 2.32 3.32
CA PHE A 164 -10.54 3.05 2.11
C PHE A 164 -10.81 2.11 0.95
N GLU A 165 -11.63 2.59 0.03
CA GLU A 165 -11.97 1.88 -1.20
C GLU A 165 -12.00 2.86 -2.37
N LYS A 166 -11.44 2.44 -3.50
CA LYS A 166 -11.64 3.14 -4.77
C LYS A 166 -12.24 2.16 -5.76
N VAL A 167 -13.45 2.46 -6.21
CA VAL A 167 -14.18 1.63 -7.16
C VAL A 167 -13.88 2.11 -8.57
N PHE A 168 -13.60 1.15 -9.48
CA PHE A 168 -13.39 1.46 -10.89
C PHE A 168 -14.68 1.22 -11.66
N SER A 169 -14.98 2.11 -12.59
CA SER A 169 -16.14 1.97 -13.45
C SER A 169 -16.00 0.72 -14.32
N ASP A 170 -17.07 -0.08 -14.39
CA ASP A 170 -17.14 -1.18 -15.33
C ASP A 170 -17.29 -0.57 -16.73
N PRO A 171 -16.41 -0.92 -17.72
CA PRO A 171 -16.53 -0.42 -19.09
C PRO A 171 -17.92 -0.67 -19.70
N ASP A 172 -18.58 -1.78 -19.30
CA ASP A 172 -19.92 -2.11 -19.80
C ASP A 172 -21.00 -1.19 -19.20
N GLN A 173 -20.75 -0.52 -18.09
CA GLN A 173 -21.68 0.44 -17.48
C GLN A 173 -21.57 1.85 -18.05
N GLU A 174 -20.44 2.18 -18.67
CA GLU A 174 -20.24 3.50 -19.29
C GLU A 174 -20.92 3.61 -20.65
N GLN A 175 -21.38 2.50 -21.22
CA GLN A 175 -22.06 2.44 -22.52
C GLN A 175 -23.59 2.40 -22.40
N GLY A 176 -24.10 2.49 -21.19
CA GLY A 176 -25.55 2.44 -20.94
C GLY A 176 -26.19 3.85 -20.80
#